data_76e56636ccdd42701d93baba93897095
#
_entry.id   76e56636ccdd42701d93baba93897095
#
_cell.length_a   1.000
_cell.length_b   1.000
_cell.length_c   1.000
_cell.angle_alpha   90.00
_cell.angle_beta   90.00
_cell.angle_gamma   90.00
#
_symmetry.space_group_name_H-M   'P 1'
#
loop_
_entity.id
_entity.type
_entity.pdbx_description
1 polymer ?
#
loop_
_entity_poly.entity_id
_entity_poly.type
_entity_poly.pdbx_seq_one_letter_code
_entity_poly.pdbx_strand_id
1 'polypeptide(L)'
;GLTIGDVILIGNIIIFSFGAYILSIEVALYAMLTYMAAAKTVDFIIEGVEEYTGITIISNQSEKIRLMITESLGRGVTVYAGKGGFGKKGADLTNFDILYTIVTRLEIAKIKTEIDKIDEDAFIIMNSIKDTKGGMIKKRPLK
;
A
#
# COMPACT_ATOMS: atom_id res chain seq x y z
N GLY A 1 8.99 8.57 30.51
CA GLY A 1 9.84 7.43 30.72
C GLY A 1 10.58 7.00 29.48
N LEU A 2 11.62 6.25 29.69
CA LEU A 2 12.42 5.71 28.60
C LEU A 2 11.78 4.45 28.03
N THR A 3 11.75 4.34 26.70
CA THR A 3 11.33 3.12 26.05
C THR A 3 12.49 2.13 26.00
N ILE A 4 12.19 0.86 25.66
CA ILE A 4 13.23 -0.16 25.46
C ILE A 4 14.17 0.29 24.33
N GLY A 5 13.64 0.89 23.28
CA GLY A 5 14.45 1.43 22.18
C GLY A 5 15.39 2.53 22.63
N ASP A 6 14.94 3.42 23.50
CA ASP A 6 15.77 4.48 24.04
C ASP A 6 16.93 3.92 24.89
N VAL A 7 16.66 2.92 25.71
CA VAL A 7 17.68 2.27 26.52
C VAL A 7 18.74 1.60 25.63
N ILE A 8 18.30 0.90 24.59
CA ILE A 8 19.23 0.27 23.64
C ILE A 8 20.08 1.32 22.94
N LEU A 9 19.47 2.43 22.52
CA LEU A 9 20.18 3.52 21.85
C LEU A 9 21.25 4.12 22.76
N ILE A 10 20.91 4.41 24.01
CA ILE A 10 21.85 4.96 24.99
C ILE A 10 23.00 3.98 25.21
N GLY A 11 22.70 2.69 25.38
CA GLY A 11 23.72 1.66 25.58
C GLY A 11 24.67 1.58 24.38
N ASN A 12 24.13 1.64 23.17
CA ASN A 12 24.93 1.63 21.94
C ASN A 12 25.83 2.86 21.81
N ILE A 13 25.35 4.04 22.19
CA ILE A 13 26.15 5.27 22.19
C ILE A 13 27.34 5.14 23.14
N ILE A 14 27.12 4.60 24.31
CA ILE A 14 28.20 4.39 25.29
C ILE A 14 29.26 3.44 24.74
N ILE A 15 28.82 2.29 24.18
CA ILE A 15 29.72 1.29 23.61
C ILE A 15 30.52 1.87 22.45
N PHE A 16 29.88 2.58 21.54
CA PHE A 16 30.54 3.19 20.39
C PHE A 16 31.51 4.32 20.83
N SER A 17 31.20 5.04 21.89
CA SER A 17 32.08 6.06 22.42
C SER A 17 33.38 5.45 22.94
N PHE A 18 33.31 4.31 23.65
CA PHE A 18 34.48 3.57 24.07
C PHE A 18 35.25 3.03 22.88
N GLY A 19 34.53 2.50 21.86
CA GLY A 19 35.14 2.03 20.62
C GLY A 19 35.90 3.15 19.91
N ALA A 20 35.30 4.35 19.84
CA ALA A 20 35.94 5.51 19.23
C ALA A 20 37.24 5.91 19.95
N TYR A 21 37.26 5.80 21.28
CA TYR A 21 38.43 6.11 22.08
C TYR A 21 39.54 5.09 21.85
N ILE A 22 39.22 3.80 21.78
CA ILE A 22 40.17 2.71 21.69
C ILE A 22 40.66 2.47 20.26
N LEU A 23 39.71 2.42 19.29
CA LEU A 23 40.00 2.05 17.91
C LEU A 23 40.22 3.28 17.00
N SER A 24 39.16 3.99 16.73
CA SER A 24 39.21 5.26 16.03
C SER A 24 37.80 5.88 16.00
N ILE A 25 37.74 7.20 15.92
CA ILE A 25 36.47 7.93 15.79
C ILE A 25 35.79 7.57 14.49
N GLU A 26 36.56 7.36 13.44
CA GLU A 26 36.04 7.03 12.11
C GLU A 26 35.24 5.73 12.13
N VAL A 27 35.78 4.67 12.73
CA VAL A 27 35.09 3.37 12.83
C VAL A 27 33.79 3.51 13.62
N ALA A 28 33.80 4.23 14.74
CA ALA A 28 32.62 4.45 15.55
C ALA A 28 31.55 5.23 14.80
N LEU A 29 31.92 6.25 14.05
CA LEU A 29 31.00 7.03 13.24
C LEU A 29 30.33 6.19 12.15
N TYR A 30 31.10 5.34 11.47
CA TYR A 30 30.54 4.42 10.48
C TYR A 30 29.53 3.45 11.12
N ALA A 31 29.86 2.90 12.29
CA ALA A 31 28.96 1.99 12.99
C ALA A 31 27.65 2.67 13.38
N MET A 32 27.71 3.89 13.89
CA MET A 32 26.53 4.67 14.27
C MET A 32 25.67 5.00 13.05
N LEU A 33 26.30 5.41 11.95
CA LEU A 33 25.59 5.73 10.72
C LEU A 33 24.86 4.50 10.16
N THR A 34 25.52 3.34 10.17
CA THR A 34 24.92 2.08 9.72
C THR A 34 23.70 1.72 10.57
N TYR A 35 23.81 1.88 11.88
CA TYR A 35 22.68 1.60 12.78
C TYR A 35 21.50 2.51 12.50
N MET A 36 21.75 3.82 12.33
CA MET A 36 20.70 4.78 12.01
C MET A 36 20.02 4.46 10.68
N ALA A 37 20.81 4.13 9.66
CA ALA A 37 20.28 3.77 8.35
C ALA A 37 19.40 2.53 8.43
N ALA A 38 19.83 1.51 9.17
CA ALA A 38 19.06 0.28 9.36
C ALA A 38 17.74 0.56 10.07
N ALA A 39 17.75 1.36 11.14
CA ALA A 39 16.54 1.71 11.89
C ALA A 39 15.54 2.46 11.01
N LYS A 40 16.00 3.43 10.22
CA LYS A 40 15.13 4.18 9.31
C LYS A 40 14.55 3.31 8.20
N THR A 41 15.33 2.36 7.69
CA THR A 41 14.87 1.43 6.68
C THR A 41 13.74 0.54 7.20
N VAL A 42 13.88 0.03 8.43
CA VAL A 42 12.84 -0.79 9.06
C VAL A 42 11.56 0.03 9.24
N ASP A 43 11.66 1.25 9.75
CA ASP A 43 10.50 2.12 9.93
C ASP A 43 9.79 2.37 8.60
N PHE A 44 10.54 2.65 7.55
CA PHE A 44 9.98 2.89 6.21
C PHE A 44 9.25 1.66 5.68
N ILE A 45 9.81 0.47 5.86
CA ILE A 45 9.20 -0.78 5.41
C ILE A 45 7.87 -1.02 6.14
N ILE A 46 7.86 -0.84 7.46
CA ILE A 46 6.65 -1.04 8.26
C ILE A 46 5.55 -0.08 7.83
N GLU A 47 5.85 1.20 7.70
CA GLU A 47 4.88 2.22 7.26
C GLU A 47 4.38 1.93 5.84
N GLY A 48 5.27 1.53 4.94
CA GLY A 48 4.90 1.22 3.57
C GLY A 48 3.98 0.02 3.44
N VAL A 49 4.16 -0.99 4.31
CA VAL A 49 3.30 -2.19 4.29
C VAL A 49 1.88 -1.86 4.77
N GLU A 50 1.75 -0.95 5.72
CA GLU A 50 0.45 -0.58 6.29
C GLU A 50 -0.28 0.52 5.51
N GLU A 51 0.35 1.08 4.49
CA GLU A 51 -0.28 2.13 3.69
C GLU A 51 -1.37 1.55 2.80
N TYR A 52 -2.56 2.16 2.86
CA TYR A 52 -3.70 1.75 2.05
C TYR A 52 -3.92 2.66 0.87
N THR A 53 -4.39 2.07 -0.22
CA THR A 53 -4.70 2.79 -1.45
C THR A 53 -6.12 2.43 -1.90
N GLY A 54 -6.93 3.44 -2.19
CA GLY A 54 -8.24 3.25 -2.81
C GLY A 54 -8.08 3.16 -4.32
N ILE A 55 -8.70 2.15 -4.91
CA ILE A 55 -8.64 1.93 -6.36
C ILE A 55 -10.06 2.01 -6.92
N THR A 56 -10.25 2.92 -7.86
CA THR A 56 -11.50 3.05 -8.62
C THR A 56 -11.28 2.47 -10.01
N ILE A 57 -12.14 1.56 -10.43
CA ILE A 57 -11.98 0.85 -11.70
C ILE A 57 -13.23 1.04 -12.55
N ILE A 58 -13.04 1.51 -13.78
CA ILE A 58 -14.11 1.68 -14.77
C ILE A 58 -13.74 0.81 -15.97
N SER A 59 -14.58 -0.19 -16.26
CA SER A 59 -14.31 -1.16 -17.32
C SER A 59 -15.60 -1.76 -17.85
N ASN A 60 -15.59 -2.15 -19.11
CA ASN A 60 -16.69 -2.91 -19.71
C ASN A 60 -16.76 -4.33 -19.18
N GLN A 61 -15.68 -4.80 -18.52
CA GLN A 61 -15.59 -6.13 -17.94
C GLN A 61 -15.65 -6.07 -16.40
N SER A 62 -16.43 -5.13 -15.87
CA SER A 62 -16.51 -4.88 -14.43
C SER A 62 -16.87 -6.14 -13.64
N GLU A 63 -17.78 -6.96 -14.12
CA GLU A 63 -18.19 -8.18 -13.41
C GLU A 63 -17.04 -9.17 -13.26
N LYS A 64 -16.26 -9.38 -14.32
CA LYS A 64 -15.08 -10.27 -14.27
C LYS A 64 -14.02 -9.72 -13.32
N ILE A 65 -13.81 -8.40 -13.34
CA ILE A 65 -12.85 -7.76 -12.47
C ILE A 65 -13.31 -7.87 -11.01
N ARG A 66 -14.59 -7.63 -10.75
CA ARG A 66 -15.18 -7.77 -9.42
C ARG A 66 -14.95 -9.18 -8.86
N LEU A 67 -15.24 -10.20 -9.66
CA LEU A 67 -15.05 -11.58 -9.26
C LEU A 67 -13.57 -11.89 -8.99
N MET A 68 -12.67 -11.39 -9.83
CA MET A 68 -11.24 -11.57 -9.63
C MET A 68 -10.80 -10.97 -8.29
N ILE A 69 -11.22 -9.76 -7.98
CA ILE A 69 -10.83 -9.08 -6.74
C ILE A 69 -11.39 -9.81 -5.51
N THR A 70 -12.66 -10.22 -5.55
CA THR A 70 -13.29 -10.87 -4.40
C THR A 70 -12.85 -12.32 -4.21
N GLU A 71 -12.68 -13.07 -5.28
CA GLU A 71 -12.35 -14.50 -5.22
C GLU A 71 -10.86 -14.76 -5.19
N SER A 72 -10.08 -14.10 -6.05
CA SER A 72 -8.65 -14.35 -6.16
C SER A 72 -7.82 -13.58 -5.15
N LEU A 73 -8.20 -12.34 -4.85
CA LEU A 73 -7.45 -11.48 -3.94
C LEU A 73 -8.05 -11.43 -2.53
N GLY A 74 -9.29 -11.89 -2.35
CA GLY A 74 -9.95 -11.89 -1.07
C GLY A 74 -10.26 -10.51 -0.52
N ARG A 75 -10.43 -9.49 -1.40
CA ARG A 75 -10.74 -8.12 -1.02
C ARG A 75 -12.22 -7.82 -1.25
N GLY A 76 -12.79 -6.96 -0.40
CA GLY A 76 -14.13 -6.43 -0.62
C GLY A 76 -14.15 -5.43 -1.74
N VAL A 77 -15.25 -5.38 -2.46
CA VAL A 77 -15.46 -4.43 -3.56
C VAL A 77 -16.80 -3.75 -3.35
N THR A 78 -16.81 -2.42 -3.48
CA THR A 78 -18.06 -1.65 -3.51
C THR A 78 -18.37 -1.34 -4.97
N VAL A 79 -19.61 -1.57 -5.37
CA VAL A 79 -20.06 -1.29 -6.73
C VAL A 79 -20.95 -0.05 -6.73
N TYR A 80 -20.58 0.94 -7.54
CA TYR A 80 -21.38 2.14 -7.75
C TYR A 80 -22.00 2.09 -9.12
N ALA A 81 -23.28 2.44 -9.23
CA ALA A 81 -23.92 2.62 -10.51
C ALA A 81 -23.56 4.00 -11.06
N GLY A 82 -23.07 4.06 -12.30
CA GLY A 82 -22.67 5.31 -12.91
C GLY A 82 -23.16 5.43 -14.34
N LYS A 83 -23.01 6.63 -14.89
CA LYS A 83 -23.34 6.91 -16.28
C LYS A 83 -22.16 7.60 -16.93
N GLY A 84 -21.87 7.24 -18.18
CA GLY A 84 -20.88 7.97 -18.96
C GLY A 84 -21.37 9.40 -19.20
N GLY A 85 -20.50 10.37 -18.94
CA GLY A 85 -20.82 11.78 -19.15
C GLY A 85 -20.64 12.22 -20.59
N PHE A 86 -20.06 11.38 -21.43
CA PHE A 86 -19.82 11.67 -22.84
C PHE A 86 -20.26 10.49 -23.70
N GLY A 87 -21.01 10.76 -24.74
CA GLY A 87 -21.45 9.74 -25.71
C GLY A 87 -21.38 10.30 -27.12
N LYS A 88 -21.56 9.42 -28.08
CA LYS A 88 -21.66 9.85 -29.48
C LYS A 88 -22.88 10.72 -29.62
N LYS A 89 -22.80 11.70 -30.52
CA LYS A 89 -23.91 12.60 -30.80
C LYS A 89 -25.17 11.79 -31.18
N GLY A 90 -26.26 12.03 -30.45
CA GLY A 90 -27.51 11.32 -30.65
C GLY A 90 -27.64 9.99 -29.94
N ALA A 91 -26.61 9.53 -29.22
CA ALA A 91 -26.67 8.29 -28.44
C ALA A 91 -27.02 8.59 -26.98
N ASP A 92 -27.73 7.65 -26.33
CA ASP A 92 -28.01 7.74 -24.92
C ASP A 92 -26.72 7.50 -24.11
N LEU A 93 -26.66 8.10 -22.93
CA LEU A 93 -25.55 7.87 -22.04
C LEU A 93 -25.57 6.43 -21.54
N THR A 94 -24.40 5.78 -21.60
CA THR A 94 -24.27 4.38 -21.20
C THR A 94 -24.17 4.26 -19.69
N ASN A 95 -24.97 3.37 -19.12
CA ASN A 95 -24.85 3.00 -17.70
C ASN A 95 -23.71 2.00 -17.54
N PHE A 96 -22.94 2.13 -16.46
CA PHE A 96 -21.89 1.19 -16.14
C PHE A 96 -21.69 1.09 -14.64
N ASP A 97 -21.02 0.03 -14.22
CA ASP A 97 -20.68 -0.15 -12.83
C ASP A 97 -19.26 0.32 -12.57
N ILE A 98 -19.10 1.10 -11.51
CA ILE A 98 -17.81 1.57 -11.04
C ILE A 98 -17.42 0.72 -9.84
N LEU A 99 -16.25 0.11 -9.90
CA LEU A 99 -15.75 -0.71 -8.80
C LEU A 99 -14.82 0.12 -7.92
N TYR A 100 -14.95 -0.04 -6.61
CA TYR A 100 -14.09 0.60 -5.65
C TYR A 100 -13.60 -0.43 -4.64
N THR A 101 -12.28 -0.48 -4.45
CA THR A 101 -11.68 -1.39 -3.47
C THR A 101 -10.51 -0.71 -2.77
N ILE A 102 -10.22 -1.16 -1.56
CA ILE A 102 -9.10 -0.65 -0.77
C ILE A 102 -8.10 -1.78 -0.60
N VAL A 103 -6.86 -1.52 -0.97
CA VAL A 103 -5.79 -2.51 -0.94
C VAL A 103 -4.55 -1.92 -0.29
N THR A 104 -3.60 -2.79 0.07
CA THR A 104 -2.30 -2.33 0.55
C THR A 104 -1.43 -1.95 -0.64
N ARG A 105 -0.42 -1.14 -0.36
CA ARG A 105 0.54 -0.72 -1.37
C ARG A 105 1.21 -1.90 -2.09
N LEU A 106 1.44 -3.00 -1.37
CA LEU A 106 2.09 -4.17 -1.94
C LEU A 106 1.21 -4.93 -2.94
N GLU A 107 -0.10 -4.75 -2.87
CA GLU A 107 -1.04 -5.45 -3.75
C GLU A 107 -1.33 -4.72 -5.05
N ILE A 108 -0.90 -3.47 -5.19
CA ILE A 108 -1.22 -2.63 -6.35
C ILE A 108 -0.73 -3.25 -7.65
N ALA A 109 0.53 -3.69 -7.69
CA ALA A 109 1.11 -4.27 -8.90
C ALA A 109 0.37 -5.53 -9.33
N LYS A 110 0.01 -6.37 -8.37
CA LYS A 110 -0.74 -7.60 -8.65
C LYS A 110 -2.13 -7.30 -9.23
N ILE A 111 -2.83 -6.33 -8.63
CA ILE A 111 -4.15 -5.93 -9.10
C ILE A 111 -4.09 -5.40 -10.53
N LYS A 112 -3.13 -4.52 -10.81
CA LYS A 112 -2.96 -3.98 -12.17
C LYS A 112 -2.72 -5.08 -13.18
N THR A 113 -1.84 -6.03 -12.87
CA THR A 113 -1.52 -7.14 -13.75
C THR A 113 -2.76 -8.00 -14.03
N GLU A 114 -3.52 -8.32 -12.99
CA GLU A 114 -4.72 -9.14 -13.13
C GLU A 114 -5.82 -8.41 -13.91
N ILE A 115 -5.97 -7.11 -13.71
CA ILE A 115 -6.94 -6.32 -14.45
C ILE A 115 -6.56 -6.25 -15.94
N ASP A 116 -5.28 -6.08 -16.24
CA ASP A 116 -4.80 -6.03 -17.63
C ASP A 116 -5.08 -7.33 -18.38
N LYS A 117 -5.06 -8.46 -17.69
CA LYS A 117 -5.41 -9.76 -18.29
C LYS A 117 -6.87 -9.84 -18.67
N ILE A 118 -7.75 -9.11 -17.99
CA ILE A 118 -9.18 -9.11 -18.23
C ILE A 118 -9.57 -8.03 -19.24
N ASP A 119 -9.04 -6.81 -19.03
CA ASP A 119 -9.34 -5.65 -19.87
C ASP A 119 -8.16 -4.68 -19.86
N GLU A 120 -7.42 -4.64 -20.96
CA GLU A 120 -6.27 -3.75 -21.13
C GLU A 120 -6.67 -2.27 -21.12
N ASP A 121 -7.92 -1.98 -21.51
CA ASP A 121 -8.42 -0.61 -21.61
C ASP A 121 -9.14 -0.13 -20.36
N ALA A 122 -9.10 -0.90 -19.27
CA ALA A 122 -9.72 -0.51 -18.00
C ALA A 122 -9.10 0.80 -17.48
N PHE A 123 -9.96 1.72 -17.06
CA PHE A 123 -9.53 2.98 -16.48
C PHE A 123 -9.40 2.81 -14.97
N ILE A 124 -8.21 3.07 -14.45
CA ILE A 124 -7.91 2.85 -13.04
C ILE A 124 -7.44 4.15 -12.40
N ILE A 125 -8.11 4.56 -11.32
CA ILE A 125 -7.73 5.73 -10.52
C ILE A 125 -7.28 5.25 -9.16
N MET A 126 -6.16 5.75 -8.66
CA MET A 126 -5.63 5.39 -7.34
C MET A 126 -5.51 6.61 -6.46
N ASN A 127 -5.96 6.48 -5.21
CA ASN A 127 -5.85 7.54 -4.21
C ASN A 127 -5.28 6.96 -2.91
N SER A 128 -4.34 7.67 -2.30
CA SER A 128 -3.86 7.31 -0.97
C SER A 128 -4.95 7.53 0.06
N ILE A 129 -5.08 6.59 0.99
CA ILE A 129 -6.06 6.69 2.08
C ILE A 129 -5.29 6.91 3.37
N LYS A 130 -5.55 8.06 4.02
CA LYS A 130 -4.87 8.42 5.26
C LYS A 130 -5.45 7.72 6.47
N ASP A 131 -6.76 7.56 6.51
CA ASP A 131 -7.43 7.03 7.68
C ASP A 131 -8.74 6.35 7.28
N THR A 132 -9.05 5.25 7.95
CA THR A 132 -10.31 4.53 7.80
C THR A 132 -10.80 4.13 9.18
N LYS A 133 -12.13 4.04 9.32
CA LYS A 133 -12.74 3.60 10.55
C LYS A 133 -13.81 2.56 10.23
N GLY A 134 -13.73 1.43 10.92
CA GLY A 134 -14.69 0.35 10.70
C GLY A 134 -14.41 -0.45 9.43
N GLY A 135 -15.26 -1.40 9.15
CA GLY A 135 -15.13 -2.25 7.99
C GLY A 135 -14.01 -3.27 8.10
N MET A 136 -13.83 -4.04 7.02
CA MET A 136 -12.78 -5.05 6.94
C MET A 136 -11.81 -4.67 5.82
N ILE A 137 -10.71 -4.01 6.18
CA ILE A 137 -9.68 -3.63 5.24
C ILE A 137 -8.69 -4.77 5.01
N LYS A 138 -8.45 -5.58 6.05
CA LYS A 138 -7.54 -6.71 5.95
C LYS A 138 -8.08 -7.76 4.99
N LYS A 139 -7.17 -8.46 4.31
CA LYS A 139 -7.52 -9.52 3.37
C LYS A 139 -8.33 -10.60 4.06
N ARG A 140 -9.45 -10.97 3.45
CA ARG A 140 -10.30 -12.05 3.97
C ARG A 140 -9.63 -13.40 3.75
N PRO A 141 -9.81 -14.36 4.70
CA PRO A 141 -9.35 -15.72 4.44
C PRO A 141 -10.05 -16.27 3.19
N LEU A 142 -9.28 -16.89 2.32
CA LEU A 142 -9.84 -17.58 1.16
C LEU A 142 -10.49 -18.88 1.62
N LYS A 143 -11.71 -19.08 1.21
CA LYS A 143 -12.43 -20.30 1.51
C LYS A 143 -12.04 -21.41 0.52
#